data_8cb428df3438e6d706b01114a309f37b
#
_entry.id   8cb428df3438e6d706b01114a309f37b
#
_cell.length_a   1.000
_cell.length_b   1.000
_cell.length_c   1.000
_cell.angle_alpha   90.00
_cell.angle_beta   90.00
_cell.angle_gamma   90.00
#
_symmetry.space_group_name_H-M   'P 1'
#
loop_
_entity.id
_entity.type
_entity.pdbx_description
1 polymer ?
#
loop_
_entity_poly.entity_id
_entity_poly.type
_entity_poly.pdbx_seq_one_letter_code
_entity_poly.pdbx_strand_id
1 'polypeptide(L)'
;MKREDLLPLAFGGNKLRNLEFLVGQALADGADTLITSGRRWSNHARLTAAAGARAGLTVHLVLSGPQVEPPGPGIRLAEAFGATVHRLTTADRGEREATVARIAADVTAAGGRPYVIGVGGSGAVGARGQLLAAREVLDQANEIGLGIDRIVLPTATGGTQAGLLAGLPESIHVSGIVAARTAAELRAVIADTVLALGAMVADSAVDLDESHIGEGYGRPTSAAAEAAASLARSEGILVDPIYTAKALAGLVAGVRSGAWDGERIVFWHAGGLPGLFEPLDGE
;
A
#
# COMPACT_ATOMS: atom_id res chain seq x y z
N MET A 1 -15.86 -4.02 -7.77
CA MET A 1 -14.81 -3.74 -6.75
C MET A 1 -13.84 -4.89 -6.68
N LYS A 2 -12.51 -4.63 -6.68
CA LYS A 2 -11.47 -5.64 -6.40
C LYS A 2 -11.14 -5.60 -4.92
N ARG A 3 -11.39 -6.70 -4.21
CA ARG A 3 -11.37 -6.80 -2.73
C ARG A 3 -10.05 -7.39 -2.23
N GLU A 4 -8.99 -6.57 -2.18
CA GLU A 4 -7.69 -7.00 -1.61
C GLU A 4 -7.73 -7.11 -0.07
N ASP A 5 -8.70 -6.46 0.58
CA ASP A 5 -8.98 -6.59 2.01
C ASP A 5 -9.41 -8.00 2.43
N LEU A 6 -9.89 -8.83 1.50
CA LEU A 6 -10.28 -10.21 1.75
C LEU A 6 -9.12 -11.21 1.60
N LEU A 7 -7.91 -10.78 1.28
CA LEU A 7 -6.75 -11.65 1.30
C LEU A 7 -6.52 -12.20 2.71
N PRO A 8 -6.20 -13.50 2.87
CA PRO A 8 -6.46 -14.22 4.13
C PRO A 8 -5.47 -13.93 5.26
N LEU A 9 -4.34 -13.25 5.03
CA LEU A 9 -3.33 -13.02 6.08
C LEU A 9 -3.55 -11.67 6.77
N ALA A 10 -3.67 -11.67 8.09
CA ALA A 10 -3.61 -10.49 8.96
C ALA A 10 -4.51 -9.31 8.47
N PHE A 11 -5.80 -9.57 8.24
CA PHE A 11 -6.79 -8.62 7.72
C PHE A 11 -6.54 -8.13 6.29
N GLY A 12 -5.80 -8.88 5.49
CA GLY A 12 -5.65 -8.62 4.07
C GLY A 12 -4.96 -7.31 3.71
N GLY A 13 -5.03 -7.00 2.44
CA GLY A 13 -4.54 -5.77 1.82
C GLY A 13 -3.52 -6.00 0.70
N ASN A 14 -3.48 -5.07 -0.22
CA ASN A 14 -2.65 -5.12 -1.43
C ASN A 14 -1.16 -5.38 -1.17
N LYS A 15 -0.66 -5.04 0.03
CA LYS A 15 0.75 -5.24 0.39
C LYS A 15 1.15 -6.71 0.51
N LEU A 16 0.18 -7.61 0.70
CA LEU A 16 0.45 -9.06 0.66
C LEU A 16 0.97 -9.50 -0.70
N ARG A 17 0.48 -8.92 -1.78
CA ARG A 17 0.96 -9.22 -3.12
C ARG A 17 2.43 -8.82 -3.32
N ASN A 18 2.81 -7.68 -2.76
CA ASN A 18 4.21 -7.26 -2.78
C ASN A 18 5.08 -8.19 -1.92
N LEU A 19 4.59 -8.55 -0.73
CA LEU A 19 5.32 -9.34 0.24
C LEU A 19 5.51 -10.79 -0.22
N GLU A 20 4.61 -11.35 -1.00
CA GLU A 20 4.78 -12.67 -1.62
C GLU A 20 6.12 -12.74 -2.37
N PHE A 21 6.42 -11.76 -3.20
CA PHE A 21 7.67 -11.70 -3.96
C PHE A 21 8.86 -11.28 -3.12
N LEU A 22 8.69 -10.31 -2.23
CA LEU A 22 9.77 -9.81 -1.37
C LEU A 22 10.23 -10.85 -0.36
N VAL A 23 9.31 -11.58 0.26
CA VAL A 23 9.66 -12.68 1.19
C VAL A 23 10.22 -13.86 0.41
N GLY A 24 9.67 -14.18 -0.77
CA GLY A 24 10.23 -15.20 -1.65
C GLY A 24 11.67 -14.89 -2.05
N GLN A 25 11.99 -13.64 -2.40
CA GLN A 25 13.35 -13.20 -2.71
C GLN A 25 14.25 -13.29 -1.45
N ALA A 26 13.78 -12.82 -0.30
CA ALA A 26 14.54 -12.90 0.95
C ALA A 26 14.94 -14.36 1.28
N LEU A 27 13.99 -15.29 1.15
CA LEU A 27 14.25 -16.71 1.37
C LEU A 27 15.23 -17.29 0.35
N ALA A 28 15.10 -16.92 -0.93
CA ALA A 28 16.03 -17.36 -1.98
C ALA A 28 17.45 -16.83 -1.75
N ASP A 29 17.59 -15.63 -1.21
CA ASP A 29 18.87 -15.01 -0.82
C ASP A 29 19.41 -15.59 0.51
N GLY A 30 18.65 -16.49 1.14
CA GLY A 30 19.01 -17.12 2.42
C GLY A 30 18.92 -16.19 3.61
N ALA A 31 18.10 -15.14 3.55
CA ALA A 31 17.88 -14.23 4.67
C ALA A 31 17.15 -14.94 5.83
N ASP A 32 17.45 -14.53 7.06
CA ASP A 32 16.80 -14.96 8.29
C ASP A 32 16.03 -13.83 8.98
N THR A 33 16.27 -12.60 8.53
CA THR A 33 15.73 -11.39 9.15
C THR A 33 15.21 -10.43 8.10
N LEU A 34 13.95 -9.97 8.26
CA LEU A 34 13.36 -8.89 7.47
C LEU A 34 13.43 -7.58 8.24
N ILE A 35 13.80 -6.50 7.56
CA ILE A 35 13.82 -5.16 8.14
C ILE A 35 13.05 -4.23 7.21
N THR A 36 12.11 -3.48 7.75
CA THR A 36 11.41 -2.45 6.97
C THR A 36 11.04 -1.25 7.84
N SER A 37 10.58 -0.19 7.19
CA SER A 37 10.16 1.02 7.89
C SER A 37 8.87 1.61 7.37
N GLY A 38 8.24 2.46 8.19
CA GLY A 38 7.02 3.16 7.83
C GLY A 38 6.56 4.14 8.90
N ARG A 39 5.36 4.67 8.70
CA ARG A 39 4.66 5.39 9.77
C ARG A 39 4.02 4.37 10.72
N ARG A 40 3.70 4.78 11.97
CA ARG A 40 3.11 3.91 13.00
C ARG A 40 1.84 3.17 12.54
N TRP A 41 1.11 3.71 11.57
CA TRP A 41 -0.10 3.11 10.97
C TRP A 41 0.16 2.37 9.64
N SER A 42 1.42 2.04 9.34
CA SER A 42 1.78 1.44 8.05
C SER A 42 1.20 0.04 7.87
N ASN A 43 0.29 -0.13 6.93
CA ASN A 43 -0.22 -1.44 6.52
C ASN A 43 0.88 -2.36 6.00
N HIS A 44 1.89 -1.80 5.31
CA HIS A 44 3.04 -2.56 4.85
C HIS A 44 3.83 -3.13 6.02
N ALA A 45 4.20 -2.30 7.02
CA ALA A 45 4.97 -2.77 8.16
C ALA A 45 4.26 -3.88 8.94
N ARG A 46 2.97 -3.69 9.25
CA ARG A 46 2.13 -4.69 9.91
C ARG A 46 2.09 -6.02 9.13
N LEU A 47 1.88 -5.94 7.82
CA LEU A 47 1.83 -7.14 6.97
C LEU A 47 3.20 -7.79 6.79
N THR A 48 4.30 -7.02 6.82
CA THR A 48 5.66 -7.58 6.86
C THR A 48 5.87 -8.41 8.12
N ALA A 49 5.39 -7.94 9.29
CA ALA A 49 5.43 -8.74 10.53
C ALA A 49 4.70 -10.08 10.37
N ALA A 50 3.48 -10.04 9.85
CA ALA A 50 2.68 -11.25 9.64
C ALA A 50 3.31 -12.21 8.62
N ALA A 51 3.84 -11.69 7.51
CA ALA A 51 4.50 -12.49 6.48
C ALA A 51 5.80 -13.11 6.99
N GLY A 52 6.60 -12.36 7.77
CA GLY A 52 7.80 -12.88 8.41
C GLY A 52 7.50 -13.98 9.41
N ALA A 53 6.50 -13.78 10.30
CA ALA A 53 6.06 -14.82 11.23
C ALA A 53 5.66 -16.10 10.51
N ARG A 54 4.87 -16.00 9.43
CA ARG A 54 4.48 -17.15 8.61
C ARG A 54 5.65 -17.85 7.92
N ALA A 55 6.68 -17.09 7.55
CA ALA A 55 7.88 -17.61 6.88
C ALA A 55 9.00 -18.07 7.86
N GLY A 56 8.80 -17.93 9.17
CA GLY A 56 9.81 -18.26 10.18
C GLY A 56 10.99 -17.29 10.21
N LEU A 57 10.80 -16.05 9.75
CA LEU A 57 11.84 -15.02 9.71
C LEU A 57 11.69 -14.05 10.90
N THR A 58 12.82 -13.61 11.44
CA THR A 58 12.85 -12.49 12.40
C THR A 58 12.43 -11.19 11.71
N VAL A 59 11.67 -10.32 12.38
CA VAL A 59 11.22 -9.06 11.78
C VAL A 59 11.55 -7.87 12.67
N HIS A 60 12.21 -6.87 12.10
CA HIS A 60 12.42 -5.56 12.71
C HIS A 60 11.65 -4.49 11.93
N LEU A 61 10.85 -3.70 12.64
CA LEU A 61 10.08 -2.60 12.09
C LEU A 61 10.53 -1.28 12.68
N VAL A 62 10.95 -0.33 11.84
CA VAL A 62 11.27 1.04 12.25
C VAL A 62 10.05 1.93 11.96
N LEU A 63 9.29 2.25 13.01
CA LEU A 63 8.03 2.99 12.89
C LEU A 63 8.17 4.40 13.44
N SER A 64 7.83 5.38 12.61
CA SER A 64 7.97 6.80 12.93
C SER A 64 6.63 7.52 13.07
N GLY A 65 6.63 8.56 13.90
CA GLY A 65 5.49 9.45 14.13
C GLY A 65 5.24 9.72 15.59
N PRO A 66 4.26 10.57 15.92
CA PRO A 66 3.87 10.87 17.30
C PRO A 66 3.59 9.60 18.07
N GLN A 67 4.07 9.53 19.29
CA GLN A 67 3.77 8.41 20.17
C GLN A 67 2.34 8.55 20.70
N VAL A 68 1.62 7.44 20.71
CA VAL A 68 0.28 7.33 21.31
C VAL A 68 0.27 6.17 22.31
N GLU A 69 -0.39 6.37 23.42
CA GLU A 69 -0.52 5.35 24.46
C GLU A 69 -2.01 5.16 24.83
N PRO A 70 -2.53 3.92 24.77
CA PRO A 70 -1.84 2.71 24.31
C PRO A 70 -1.52 2.74 22.81
N PRO A 71 -0.53 1.93 22.35
CA PRO A 71 -0.18 1.87 20.94
C PRO A 71 -1.38 1.54 20.07
N GLY A 72 -1.42 2.10 18.86
CA GLY A 72 -2.45 1.81 17.88
C GLY A 72 -2.45 0.33 17.41
N PRO A 73 -3.53 -0.12 16.77
CA PRO A 73 -3.67 -1.52 16.36
C PRO A 73 -2.57 -1.98 15.40
N GLY A 74 -2.02 -1.11 14.57
CA GLY A 74 -0.91 -1.45 13.68
C GLY A 74 0.32 -1.95 14.43
N ILE A 75 0.72 -1.27 15.50
CA ILE A 75 1.85 -1.65 16.36
C ILE A 75 1.52 -2.91 17.16
N ARG A 76 0.36 -2.95 17.84
CA ARG A 76 -0.03 -4.11 18.67
C ARG A 76 -0.12 -5.40 17.85
N LEU A 77 -0.62 -5.34 16.62
CA LEU A 77 -0.67 -6.49 15.74
C LEU A 77 0.74 -6.91 15.29
N ALA A 78 1.62 -5.96 14.98
CA ALA A 78 2.99 -6.28 14.60
C ALA A 78 3.75 -6.98 15.76
N GLU A 79 3.59 -6.48 16.99
CA GLU A 79 4.15 -7.10 18.20
C GLU A 79 3.56 -8.49 18.47
N ALA A 80 2.24 -8.68 18.26
CA ALA A 80 1.57 -9.96 18.37
C ALA A 80 2.07 -10.99 17.34
N PHE A 81 2.54 -10.55 16.17
CA PHE A 81 3.20 -11.40 15.18
C PHE A 81 4.69 -11.65 15.50
N GLY A 82 5.18 -11.16 16.62
CA GLY A 82 6.57 -11.37 17.07
C GLY A 82 7.59 -10.40 16.49
N ALA A 83 7.17 -9.31 15.85
CA ALA A 83 8.10 -8.32 15.33
C ALA A 83 8.68 -7.44 16.44
N THR A 84 9.97 -7.13 16.34
CA THR A 84 10.61 -6.11 17.17
C THR A 84 10.30 -4.72 16.57
N VAL A 85 9.58 -3.88 17.33
CA VAL A 85 9.19 -2.54 16.88
C VAL A 85 10.11 -1.49 17.48
N HIS A 86 10.84 -0.78 16.61
CA HIS A 86 11.68 0.38 16.95
C HIS A 86 10.86 1.64 16.68
N ARG A 87 10.45 2.33 17.76
CA ARG A 87 9.59 3.51 17.68
C ARG A 87 10.44 4.79 17.63
N LEU A 88 10.26 5.61 16.59
CA LEU A 88 10.85 6.93 16.45
C LEU A 88 9.76 7.99 16.61
N THR A 89 10.04 9.01 17.42
CA THR A 89 9.12 10.15 17.64
C THR A 89 9.09 11.12 16.47
N THR A 90 10.15 11.12 15.67
CA THR A 90 10.30 11.98 14.49
C THR A 90 9.48 11.52 13.29
N ALA A 91 9.18 12.46 12.40
CA ALA A 91 8.69 12.16 11.05
C ALA A 91 9.84 12.10 10.02
N ASP A 92 11.07 12.40 10.42
CA ASP A 92 12.22 12.51 9.53
C ASP A 92 12.52 11.18 8.83
N ARG A 93 12.69 11.27 7.52
CA ARG A 93 12.96 10.11 6.68
C ARG A 93 14.40 9.62 6.82
N GLY A 94 15.35 10.56 6.91
CA GLY A 94 16.77 10.24 7.03
C GLY A 94 17.08 9.49 8.33
N GLU A 95 16.52 9.94 9.47
CA GLU A 95 16.66 9.26 10.75
C GLU A 95 16.08 7.83 10.70
N ARG A 96 14.95 7.65 10.04
CA ARG A 96 14.35 6.33 9.85
C ARG A 96 15.23 5.42 8.99
N GLU A 97 15.79 5.93 7.90
CA GLU A 97 16.69 5.19 7.00
C GLU A 97 18.02 4.85 7.72
N ALA A 98 18.59 5.78 8.47
CA ALA A 98 19.77 5.53 9.28
C ALA A 98 19.54 4.45 10.35
N THR A 99 18.37 4.45 10.98
CA THR A 99 18.02 3.43 11.98
C THR A 99 17.87 2.05 11.31
N VAL A 100 17.26 1.96 10.14
CA VAL A 100 17.19 0.70 9.36
C VAL A 100 18.60 0.19 9.03
N ALA A 101 19.49 1.06 8.55
CA ALA A 101 20.85 0.69 8.20
C ALA A 101 21.64 0.19 9.42
N ARG A 102 21.49 0.86 10.58
CA ARG A 102 22.14 0.43 11.83
C ARG A 102 21.65 -0.95 12.25
N ILE A 103 20.33 -1.21 12.25
CA ILE A 103 19.77 -2.51 12.62
C ILE A 103 20.28 -3.60 11.66
N ALA A 104 20.35 -3.33 10.37
CA ALA A 104 20.90 -4.29 9.40
C ALA A 104 22.37 -4.62 9.68
N ALA A 105 23.18 -3.61 10.04
CA ALA A 105 24.57 -3.81 10.43
C ALA A 105 24.68 -4.63 11.74
N ASP A 106 23.85 -4.35 12.74
CA ASP A 106 23.81 -5.07 14.02
C ASP A 106 23.44 -6.55 13.80
N VAL A 107 22.44 -6.85 12.96
CA VAL A 107 22.04 -8.21 12.60
C VAL A 107 23.20 -8.93 11.89
N THR A 108 23.86 -8.27 10.95
CA THR A 108 25.02 -8.84 10.23
C THR A 108 26.18 -9.10 11.18
N ALA A 109 26.48 -8.20 12.10
CA ALA A 109 27.55 -8.37 13.09
C ALA A 109 27.27 -9.54 14.05
N ALA A 110 25.99 -9.84 14.31
CA ALA A 110 25.56 -11.00 15.08
C ALA A 110 25.55 -12.33 14.28
N GLY A 111 25.97 -12.30 13.01
CA GLY A 111 26.02 -13.48 12.13
C GLY A 111 24.70 -13.77 11.38
N GLY A 112 23.70 -12.90 11.49
CA GLY A 112 22.43 -12.99 10.76
C GLY A 112 22.55 -12.45 9.32
N ARG A 113 21.52 -12.69 8.54
CA ARG A 113 21.41 -12.28 7.13
C ARG A 113 20.17 -11.42 6.93
N PRO A 114 20.27 -10.09 7.09
CA PRO A 114 19.14 -9.19 6.96
C PRO A 114 18.76 -8.97 5.49
N TYR A 115 17.46 -8.95 5.21
CA TYR A 115 16.86 -8.47 3.96
C TYR A 115 16.09 -7.19 4.24
N VAL A 116 16.55 -6.06 3.69
CA VAL A 116 15.91 -4.76 3.88
C VAL A 116 14.85 -4.54 2.81
N ILE A 117 13.63 -4.40 3.24
CA ILE A 117 12.48 -4.08 2.38
C ILE A 117 12.24 -2.56 2.40
N GLY A 118 12.26 -1.93 1.24
CA GLY A 118 11.96 -0.50 1.10
C GLY A 118 10.55 -0.13 1.57
N VAL A 119 10.34 1.15 1.86
CA VAL A 119 9.06 1.68 2.34
C VAL A 119 7.90 1.27 1.43
N GLY A 120 6.87 0.67 2.02
CA GLY A 120 5.67 0.21 1.30
C GLY A 120 5.87 -1.04 0.46
N GLY A 121 7.06 -1.67 0.49
CA GLY A 121 7.39 -2.81 -0.36
C GLY A 121 7.34 -2.48 -1.84
N SER A 122 7.49 -1.20 -2.19
CA SER A 122 7.47 -0.71 -3.56
C SER A 122 8.84 -0.92 -4.22
N GLY A 123 8.84 -1.10 -5.53
CA GLY A 123 10.01 -1.44 -6.33
C GLY A 123 9.73 -2.69 -7.16
N ALA A 124 10.62 -3.02 -8.10
CA ALA A 124 10.37 -4.04 -9.13
C ALA A 124 9.99 -5.41 -8.54
N VAL A 125 10.68 -5.87 -7.50
CA VAL A 125 10.40 -7.19 -6.90
C VAL A 125 8.97 -7.22 -6.34
N GLY A 126 8.58 -6.27 -5.48
CA GLY A 126 7.25 -6.23 -4.91
C GLY A 126 6.15 -5.96 -5.94
N ALA A 127 6.41 -5.08 -6.90
CA ALA A 127 5.44 -4.72 -7.93
C ALA A 127 5.08 -5.88 -8.89
N ARG A 128 5.89 -6.94 -8.96
CA ARG A 128 5.54 -8.18 -9.67
C ARG A 128 4.24 -8.79 -9.15
N GLY A 129 4.01 -8.76 -7.84
CA GLY A 129 2.75 -9.22 -7.26
C GLY A 129 1.54 -8.42 -7.73
N GLN A 130 1.72 -7.11 -7.94
CA GLN A 130 0.66 -6.24 -8.46
C GLN A 130 0.44 -6.43 -9.97
N LEU A 131 1.50 -6.72 -10.73
CA LEU A 131 1.39 -7.10 -12.15
C LEU A 131 0.55 -8.38 -12.30
N LEU A 132 0.78 -9.39 -11.44
CA LEU A 132 -0.06 -10.59 -11.45
C LEU A 132 -1.50 -10.29 -11.00
N ALA A 133 -1.71 -9.38 -10.05
CA ALA A 133 -3.04 -8.95 -9.65
C ALA A 133 -3.79 -8.22 -10.78
N ALA A 134 -3.07 -7.51 -11.66
CA ALA A 134 -3.64 -6.92 -12.88
C ALA A 134 -4.20 -8.00 -13.81
N ARG A 135 -3.46 -9.07 -14.03
CA ARG A 135 -3.93 -10.21 -14.84
C ARG A 135 -5.11 -10.90 -14.19
N GLU A 136 -5.03 -11.15 -12.88
CA GLU A 136 -6.12 -11.77 -12.11
C GLU A 136 -7.43 -10.97 -12.21
N VAL A 137 -7.40 -9.64 -12.14
CA VAL A 137 -8.64 -8.84 -12.24
C VAL A 137 -9.22 -8.89 -13.65
N LEU A 138 -8.40 -9.01 -14.71
CA LEU A 138 -8.87 -9.21 -16.07
C LEU A 138 -9.55 -10.57 -16.23
N ASP A 139 -8.93 -11.62 -15.73
CA ASP A 139 -9.51 -12.97 -15.77
C ASP A 139 -10.84 -13.02 -15.03
N GLN A 140 -10.92 -12.47 -13.82
CA GLN A 140 -12.14 -12.38 -13.02
C GLN A 140 -13.24 -11.56 -13.74
N ALA A 141 -12.88 -10.46 -14.39
CA ALA A 141 -13.83 -9.65 -15.15
C ALA A 141 -14.36 -10.41 -16.38
N ASN A 142 -13.48 -11.12 -17.08
CA ASN A 142 -13.85 -11.95 -18.24
C ASN A 142 -14.79 -13.10 -17.85
N GLU A 143 -14.53 -13.77 -16.71
CA GLU A 143 -15.37 -14.87 -16.21
C GLU A 143 -16.83 -14.43 -15.96
N ILE A 144 -17.04 -13.18 -15.58
CA ILE A 144 -18.39 -12.61 -15.35
C ILE A 144 -18.90 -11.77 -16.53
N GLY A 145 -18.19 -11.76 -17.65
CA GLY A 145 -18.58 -10.99 -18.84
C GLY A 145 -18.54 -9.48 -18.69
N LEU A 146 -17.71 -8.96 -17.77
CA LEU A 146 -17.56 -7.54 -17.47
C LEU A 146 -16.32 -6.96 -18.13
N GLY A 147 -16.49 -5.93 -18.96
CA GLY A 147 -15.34 -5.12 -19.42
C GLY A 147 -14.89 -4.13 -18.34
N ILE A 148 -13.62 -3.74 -18.40
CA ILE A 148 -13.06 -2.71 -17.51
C ILE A 148 -12.52 -1.57 -18.38
N ASP A 149 -12.93 -0.33 -18.08
CA ASP A 149 -12.42 0.86 -18.75
C ASP A 149 -11.46 1.63 -17.84
N ARG A 150 -11.69 1.58 -16.51
CA ARG A 150 -10.87 2.28 -15.52
C ARG A 150 -10.72 1.49 -14.23
N ILE A 151 -9.53 1.62 -13.62
CA ILE A 151 -9.27 1.19 -12.24
C ILE A 151 -8.92 2.42 -11.41
N VAL A 152 -9.59 2.60 -10.27
CA VAL A 152 -9.31 3.68 -9.30
C VAL A 152 -8.74 3.06 -8.03
N LEU A 153 -7.58 3.57 -7.56
CA LEU A 153 -6.87 3.02 -6.41
C LEU A 153 -6.23 4.12 -5.56
N PRO A 154 -5.97 3.85 -4.25
CA PRO A 154 -5.12 4.73 -3.45
C PRO A 154 -3.65 4.56 -3.84
N THR A 155 -2.96 5.67 -4.13
CA THR A 155 -1.54 5.67 -4.45
C THR A 155 -0.75 6.47 -3.41
N ALA A 156 0.19 5.78 -2.71
CA ALA A 156 1.02 6.37 -1.66
C ALA A 156 2.53 6.16 -1.91
N THR A 157 2.94 4.99 -2.38
CA THR A 157 4.34 4.64 -2.67
C THR A 157 4.56 4.19 -4.12
N GLY A 158 3.50 4.21 -4.94
CA GLY A 158 3.55 3.97 -6.38
C GLY A 158 3.55 2.49 -6.82
N GLY A 159 4.01 1.55 -5.99
CA GLY A 159 4.26 0.17 -6.42
C GLY A 159 3.02 -0.58 -6.91
N THR A 160 1.83 -0.32 -6.35
CA THR A 160 0.58 -0.96 -6.83
C THR A 160 0.21 -0.42 -8.20
N GLN A 161 0.19 0.91 -8.35
CA GLN A 161 -0.12 1.53 -9.64
C GLN A 161 0.87 1.13 -10.72
N ALA A 162 2.16 1.08 -10.40
CA ALA A 162 3.19 0.62 -11.34
C ALA A 162 2.96 -0.82 -11.82
N GLY A 163 2.66 -1.74 -10.89
CA GLY A 163 2.38 -3.13 -11.26
C GLY A 163 1.11 -3.27 -12.09
N LEU A 164 0.06 -2.51 -11.77
CA LEU A 164 -1.17 -2.47 -12.57
C LEU A 164 -0.91 -1.94 -13.98
N LEU A 165 -0.20 -0.82 -14.11
CA LEU A 165 0.18 -0.25 -15.42
C LEU A 165 1.01 -1.22 -16.26
N ALA A 166 1.93 -1.96 -15.63
CA ALA A 166 2.77 -2.94 -16.33
C ALA A 166 2.00 -4.22 -16.75
N GLY A 167 0.89 -4.53 -16.09
CA GLY A 167 0.14 -5.77 -16.31
C GLY A 167 -1.17 -5.63 -17.08
N LEU A 168 -1.70 -4.41 -17.21
CA LEU A 168 -2.97 -4.11 -17.89
C LEU A 168 -2.75 -3.68 -19.34
N PRO A 169 -3.73 -3.89 -20.23
CA PRO A 169 -3.76 -3.27 -21.55
C PRO A 169 -3.81 -1.74 -21.45
N GLU A 170 -3.18 -1.03 -22.39
CA GLU A 170 -3.18 0.44 -22.45
C GLU A 170 -4.59 1.06 -22.55
N SER A 171 -5.57 0.28 -23.01
CA SER A 171 -6.97 0.72 -23.09
C SER A 171 -7.66 0.87 -21.74
N ILE A 172 -7.05 0.38 -20.64
CA ILE A 172 -7.59 0.50 -19.28
C ILE A 172 -6.85 1.61 -18.54
N HIS A 173 -7.58 2.65 -18.18
CA HIS A 173 -7.03 3.75 -17.40
C HIS A 173 -6.77 3.34 -15.94
N VAL A 174 -5.64 3.76 -15.37
CA VAL A 174 -5.29 3.49 -13.97
C VAL A 174 -5.12 4.80 -13.22
N SER A 175 -6.18 5.23 -12.54
CA SER A 175 -6.25 6.49 -11.82
C SER A 175 -5.84 6.33 -10.36
N GLY A 176 -4.67 6.84 -10.01
CA GLY A 176 -4.11 6.83 -8.66
C GLY A 176 -4.54 8.05 -7.86
N ILE A 177 -5.38 7.86 -6.85
CA ILE A 177 -5.71 8.95 -5.91
C ILE A 177 -4.59 9.03 -4.88
N VAL A 178 -3.91 10.17 -4.86
CA VAL A 178 -2.72 10.39 -4.04
C VAL A 178 -3.11 10.47 -2.56
N ALA A 179 -2.49 9.61 -1.74
CA ALA A 179 -2.70 9.58 -0.29
C ALA A 179 -1.47 10.00 0.52
N ALA A 180 -0.30 10.04 -0.11
CA ALA A 180 0.98 10.46 0.48
C ALA A 180 1.95 10.84 -0.64
N ARG A 181 2.94 11.66 -0.35
CA ARG A 181 3.88 12.23 -1.33
C ARG A 181 3.19 13.21 -2.31
N THR A 182 3.97 13.77 -3.21
CA THR A 182 3.46 14.58 -4.33
C THR A 182 3.25 13.71 -5.57
N ALA A 183 2.40 14.15 -6.50
CA ALA A 183 2.22 13.47 -7.79
C ALA A 183 3.53 13.43 -8.59
N ALA A 184 4.35 14.47 -8.51
CA ALA A 184 5.65 14.51 -9.19
C ALA A 184 6.60 13.41 -8.68
N GLU A 185 6.72 13.24 -7.34
CA GLU A 185 7.54 12.18 -6.74
C GLU A 185 7.00 10.78 -7.09
N LEU A 186 5.67 10.62 -7.09
CA LEU A 186 5.03 9.34 -7.41
C LEU A 186 5.21 8.99 -8.88
N ARG A 187 5.09 9.95 -9.78
CA ARG A 187 5.26 9.75 -11.22
C ARG A 187 6.63 9.17 -11.54
N ALA A 188 7.70 9.75 -10.98
CA ALA A 188 9.06 9.25 -11.17
C ALA A 188 9.21 7.80 -10.67
N VAL A 189 8.75 7.52 -9.43
CA VAL A 189 8.85 6.17 -8.84
C VAL A 189 8.03 5.14 -9.63
N ILE A 190 6.84 5.52 -10.12
CA ILE A 190 5.99 4.63 -10.92
C ILE A 190 6.67 4.32 -12.25
N ALA A 191 7.15 5.34 -12.97
CA ALA A 191 7.83 5.17 -14.26
C ALA A 191 9.06 4.27 -14.14
N ASP A 192 9.93 4.52 -13.15
CA ASP A 192 11.12 3.69 -12.88
C ASP A 192 10.74 2.25 -12.56
N THR A 193 9.66 2.05 -11.77
CA THR A 193 9.21 0.71 -11.39
C THR A 193 8.61 -0.04 -12.58
N VAL A 194 7.81 0.62 -13.44
CA VAL A 194 7.28 0.03 -14.67
C VAL A 194 8.41 -0.40 -15.60
N LEU A 195 9.41 0.46 -15.80
CA LEU A 195 10.59 0.14 -16.61
C LEU A 195 11.34 -1.06 -16.04
N ALA A 196 11.54 -1.13 -14.72
CA ALA A 196 12.20 -2.24 -14.05
C ALA A 196 11.39 -3.56 -14.08
N LEU A 197 10.08 -3.49 -14.33
CA LEU A 197 9.23 -4.65 -14.61
C LEU A 197 9.33 -5.14 -16.07
N GLY A 198 10.08 -4.43 -16.92
CA GLY A 198 10.24 -4.74 -18.35
C GLY A 198 9.09 -4.23 -19.22
N ALA A 199 8.29 -3.29 -18.71
CA ALA A 199 7.22 -2.63 -19.45
C ALA A 199 7.57 -1.17 -19.75
N MET A 200 6.89 -0.57 -20.70
CA MET A 200 6.94 0.87 -20.98
C MET A 200 5.52 1.41 -21.04
N VAL A 201 5.32 2.55 -20.44
CA VAL A 201 4.04 3.30 -20.50
C VAL A 201 4.33 4.75 -20.83
N ALA A 202 3.41 5.38 -21.56
CA ALA A 202 3.50 6.81 -21.78
C ALA A 202 3.41 7.57 -20.45
N ASP A 203 4.10 8.70 -20.32
CA ASP A 203 4.02 9.53 -19.10
C ASP A 203 2.58 9.97 -18.79
N SER A 204 1.79 10.21 -19.83
CA SER A 204 0.34 10.51 -19.71
C SER A 204 -0.51 9.37 -19.15
N ALA A 205 -0.04 8.13 -19.21
CA ALA A 205 -0.75 6.97 -18.63
C ALA A 205 -0.60 6.91 -17.10
N VAL A 206 0.37 7.61 -16.52
CA VAL A 206 0.52 7.74 -15.07
C VAL A 206 -0.43 8.82 -14.56
N ASP A 207 -1.70 8.46 -14.43
CA ASP A 207 -2.76 9.35 -13.95
C ASP A 207 -2.75 9.42 -12.41
N LEU A 208 -2.58 10.63 -11.85
CA LEU A 208 -2.43 10.91 -10.42
C LEU A 208 -3.27 12.14 -10.04
N ASP A 209 -4.18 11.95 -9.10
CA ASP A 209 -5.04 13.00 -8.54
C ASP A 209 -4.65 13.31 -7.10
N GLU A 210 -4.14 14.53 -6.84
CA GLU A 210 -3.76 15.04 -5.52
C GLU A 210 -4.90 15.76 -4.79
N SER A 211 -6.05 16.00 -5.44
CA SER A 211 -7.12 16.86 -4.89
C SER A 211 -7.77 16.28 -3.63
N HIS A 212 -7.57 14.99 -3.35
CA HIS A 212 -8.16 14.27 -2.22
C HIS A 212 -7.21 14.02 -1.05
N ILE A 213 -5.94 14.48 -1.12
CA ILE A 213 -4.96 14.29 -0.05
C ILE A 213 -5.32 15.07 1.23
N GLY A 214 -6.04 16.19 1.08
CA GLY A 214 -6.41 17.07 2.18
C GLY A 214 -5.19 17.76 2.80
N GLU A 215 -5.17 17.89 4.14
CA GLU A 215 -4.05 18.50 4.88
C GLU A 215 -2.76 17.67 4.85
N GLY A 216 -2.80 16.45 4.27
CA GLY A 216 -1.62 15.63 4.07
C GLY A 216 -1.79 14.17 4.44
N TYR A 217 -0.64 13.49 4.51
CA TYR A 217 -0.59 12.06 4.80
C TYR A 217 -1.02 11.76 6.25
N GLY A 218 -1.95 10.82 6.40
CA GLY A 218 -2.49 10.44 7.70
C GLY A 218 -3.58 11.38 8.24
N ARG A 219 -3.94 12.44 7.50
CA ARG A 219 -5.03 13.36 7.88
C ARG A 219 -6.33 12.93 7.18
N PRO A 220 -7.40 12.62 7.91
CA PRO A 220 -8.72 12.37 7.32
C PRO A 220 -9.27 13.60 6.60
N THR A 221 -10.18 13.40 5.65
CA THR A 221 -10.92 14.47 4.98
C THR A 221 -12.42 14.23 5.11
N SER A 222 -13.24 15.30 5.12
CA SER A 222 -14.70 15.18 5.17
C SER A 222 -15.24 14.38 3.97
N ALA A 223 -14.73 14.65 2.77
CA ALA A 223 -15.13 13.91 1.58
C ALA A 223 -14.82 12.40 1.69
N ALA A 224 -13.65 12.03 2.26
CA ALA A 224 -13.32 10.63 2.50
C ALA A 224 -14.25 9.99 3.54
N ALA A 225 -14.56 10.71 4.62
CA ALA A 225 -15.48 10.23 5.66
C ALA A 225 -16.91 10.04 5.11
N GLU A 226 -17.42 10.96 4.30
CA GLU A 226 -18.71 10.84 3.64
C GLU A 226 -18.78 9.65 2.67
N ALA A 227 -17.75 9.48 1.83
CA ALA A 227 -17.67 8.38 0.89
C ALA A 227 -17.60 7.03 1.64
N ALA A 228 -16.77 6.92 2.68
CA ALA A 228 -16.68 5.74 3.54
C ALA A 228 -18.01 5.41 4.21
N ALA A 229 -18.68 6.40 4.80
CA ALA A 229 -19.97 6.21 5.44
C ALA A 229 -21.06 5.80 4.44
N SER A 230 -21.03 6.33 3.21
CA SER A 230 -21.95 5.92 2.14
C SER A 230 -21.75 4.45 1.78
N LEU A 231 -20.52 4.02 1.51
CA LEU A 231 -20.20 2.64 1.17
C LEU A 231 -20.56 1.67 2.31
N ALA A 232 -20.29 2.05 3.55
CA ALA A 232 -20.63 1.23 4.70
C ALA A 232 -22.13 1.01 4.84
N ARG A 233 -22.94 2.06 4.59
CA ARG A 233 -24.41 1.98 4.69
C ARG A 233 -25.07 1.26 3.52
N SER A 234 -24.51 1.36 2.31
CA SER A 234 -25.11 0.74 1.12
C SER A 234 -24.67 -0.71 0.92
N GLU A 235 -23.40 -1.02 1.20
CA GLU A 235 -22.79 -2.30 0.86
C GLU A 235 -22.25 -3.10 2.08
N GLY A 236 -22.23 -2.50 3.27
CA GLY A 236 -21.63 -3.11 4.45
C GLY A 236 -20.10 -3.24 4.34
N ILE A 237 -19.45 -2.47 3.47
CA ILE A 237 -18.01 -2.51 3.22
C ILE A 237 -17.33 -1.34 3.92
N LEU A 238 -16.28 -1.64 4.69
CA LEU A 238 -15.49 -0.64 5.41
C LEU A 238 -14.20 -0.30 4.65
N VAL A 239 -13.79 0.97 4.71
CA VAL A 239 -12.54 1.47 4.13
C VAL A 239 -11.79 2.31 5.16
N ASP A 240 -10.46 2.22 5.17
CA ASP A 240 -9.63 2.99 6.09
C ASP A 240 -9.60 4.49 5.73
N PRO A 241 -9.47 5.41 6.71
CA PRO A 241 -9.53 6.85 6.47
C PRO A 241 -8.24 7.42 5.84
N ILE A 242 -7.14 6.67 5.88
CA ILE A 242 -5.80 7.15 5.47
C ILE A 242 -5.60 7.03 3.96
N TYR A 243 -6.03 5.91 3.38
CA TYR A 243 -5.77 5.56 1.98
C TYR A 243 -7.06 5.31 1.19
N THR A 244 -7.79 4.25 1.56
CA THR A 244 -8.85 3.71 0.72
C THR A 244 -10.08 4.62 0.67
N ALA A 245 -10.42 5.30 1.78
CA ALA A 245 -11.52 6.27 1.79
C ALA A 245 -11.22 7.51 0.93
N LYS A 246 -9.96 7.97 0.88
CA LYS A 246 -9.56 9.07 -0.02
C LYS A 246 -9.70 8.68 -1.49
N ALA A 247 -9.28 7.44 -1.82
CA ALA A 247 -9.48 6.92 -3.18
C ALA A 247 -10.96 6.77 -3.55
N LEU A 248 -11.79 6.36 -2.60
CA LEU A 248 -13.23 6.30 -2.79
C LEU A 248 -13.85 7.69 -3.01
N ALA A 249 -13.38 8.72 -2.27
CA ALA A 249 -13.82 10.09 -2.49
C ALA A 249 -13.45 10.58 -3.90
N GLY A 250 -12.26 10.24 -4.40
CA GLY A 250 -11.85 10.52 -5.77
C GLY A 250 -12.73 9.83 -6.80
N LEU A 251 -13.04 8.56 -6.59
CA LEU A 251 -14.00 7.84 -7.43
C LEU A 251 -15.37 8.55 -7.47
N VAL A 252 -15.91 8.89 -6.30
CA VAL A 252 -17.22 9.57 -6.21
C VAL A 252 -17.17 10.93 -6.90
N ALA A 253 -16.08 11.68 -6.77
CA ALA A 253 -15.93 12.98 -7.43
C ALA A 253 -15.86 12.83 -8.96
N GLY A 254 -15.08 11.89 -9.49
CA GLY A 254 -14.97 11.63 -10.92
C GLY A 254 -16.31 11.23 -11.56
N VAL A 255 -17.08 10.39 -10.89
CA VAL A 255 -18.44 10.02 -11.36
C VAL A 255 -19.39 11.20 -11.27
N ARG A 256 -19.41 11.95 -10.18
CA ARG A 256 -20.34 13.09 -9.99
C ARG A 256 -20.04 14.25 -10.95
N SER A 257 -18.80 14.44 -11.35
CA SER A 257 -18.43 15.48 -12.31
C SER A 257 -18.76 15.11 -13.76
N GLY A 258 -19.15 13.87 -14.04
CA GLY A 258 -19.35 13.35 -15.39
C GLY A 258 -18.03 13.04 -16.14
N ALA A 259 -16.86 13.20 -15.49
CA ALA A 259 -15.59 12.97 -16.13
C ALA A 259 -15.39 11.51 -16.60
N TRP A 260 -16.10 10.58 -15.97
CA TRP A 260 -16.04 9.15 -16.24
C TRP A 260 -17.37 8.56 -16.70
N ASP A 261 -18.23 9.40 -17.31
CA ASP A 261 -19.55 8.95 -17.79
C ASP A 261 -19.38 7.83 -18.85
N GLY A 262 -20.16 6.76 -18.65
CA GLY A 262 -20.15 5.60 -19.53
C GLY A 262 -19.01 4.61 -19.30
N GLU A 263 -18.03 4.91 -18.42
CA GLU A 263 -16.94 4.00 -18.10
C GLU A 263 -17.37 2.91 -17.09
N ARG A 264 -16.86 1.69 -17.30
CA ARG A 264 -16.97 0.57 -16.34
C ARG A 264 -15.77 0.64 -15.41
N ILE A 265 -16.01 1.06 -14.17
CA ILE A 265 -14.96 1.39 -13.21
C ILE A 265 -14.80 0.27 -12.19
N VAL A 266 -13.57 -0.18 -11.98
CA VAL A 266 -13.19 -1.05 -10.87
C VAL A 266 -12.57 -0.20 -9.76
N PHE A 267 -13.18 -0.15 -8.60
CA PHE A 267 -12.55 0.36 -7.40
C PHE A 267 -11.65 -0.69 -6.78
N TRP A 268 -10.37 -0.35 -6.60
CA TRP A 268 -9.37 -1.22 -5.97
C TRP A 268 -9.35 -1.00 -4.47
N HIS A 269 -10.05 -1.85 -3.74
CA HIS A 269 -10.07 -1.82 -2.27
C HIS A 269 -8.76 -2.38 -1.72
N ALA A 270 -7.80 -1.49 -1.45
CA ALA A 270 -6.42 -1.86 -1.09
C ALA A 270 -6.25 -2.47 0.32
N GLY A 271 -7.32 -2.61 1.08
CA GLY A 271 -7.29 -3.09 2.47
C GLY A 271 -7.18 -1.93 3.46
N GLY A 272 -6.48 -2.15 4.58
CA GLY A 272 -6.25 -1.11 5.58
C GLY A 272 -7.20 -1.14 6.77
N LEU A 273 -8.03 -2.18 6.93
CA LEU A 273 -9.04 -2.27 7.97
C LEU A 273 -8.55 -1.90 9.39
N PRO A 274 -7.36 -2.31 9.88
CA PRO A 274 -6.87 -1.85 11.18
C PRO A 274 -6.69 -0.34 11.30
N GLY A 275 -6.51 0.37 10.18
CA GLY A 275 -6.42 1.82 10.12
C GLY A 275 -7.69 2.55 10.57
N LEU A 276 -8.86 1.87 10.59
CA LEU A 276 -10.11 2.42 11.15
C LEU A 276 -10.01 2.68 12.66
N PHE A 277 -9.14 1.99 13.34
CA PHE A 277 -8.99 2.03 14.79
C PHE A 277 -7.67 2.70 15.21
N GLU A 278 -6.92 3.25 14.24
CA GLU A 278 -5.71 4.02 14.56
C GLU A 278 -6.08 5.38 15.13
N PRO A 279 -5.48 5.77 16.28
CA PRO A 279 -5.60 7.14 16.75
C PRO A 279 -4.84 8.04 15.77
N LEU A 280 -5.57 8.80 14.96
CA LEU A 280 -5.00 9.75 14.01
C LEU A 280 -4.79 11.10 14.69
N ASP A 281 -3.71 11.81 14.31
CA ASP A 281 -3.41 13.12 14.88
C ASP A 281 -4.56 14.10 14.59
N GLY A 282 -5.14 14.67 15.62
CA GLY A 282 -6.23 15.64 15.54
C GLY A 282 -7.62 15.14 16.00
N GLU A 283 -7.71 13.91 16.53
CA GLU A 283 -8.86 13.42 17.28
C GLU A 283 -8.65 13.54 18.78
#